data_e47d1a4f70de6c2439586860fe2897c6
#
_entry.id   e47d1a4f70de6c2439586860fe2897c6
#
_cell.length_a   1.000
_cell.length_b   1.000
_cell.length_c   1.000
_cell.angle_alpha   90.00
_cell.angle_beta   90.00
_cell.angle_gamma   90.00
#
_symmetry.space_group_name_H-M   'P 1'
#
loop_
_entity.id
_entity.type
_entity.pdbx_description
1 polymer ?
#
loop_
_entity_poly.entity_id
_entity_poly.type
_entity_poly.pdbx_seq_one_letter_code
_entity_poly.pdbx_strand_id
1 'polypeptide(L)'
;MKSNSVKRYNLRSSSAMNYCFGLYTKRSKMLENDLNGVVEPIDPFVQKYVDFGNKHEKSGIAKWIILNKKMPQDILDNQQNYIIQNFLNLKGDTVVDLSCTPDGISGDTLLEIKCGKLGERPYTSKEITRYYPQIYLQQYILNSLGVEINQTHLVSWSLNGTRVWEFKRNIEFEIFMLGLLEEYSMALLGGELRDKPEKYTGDYDIKLIYGDE
;
A
#
# COMPACT_ATOMS: atom_id res chain seq x y z
N MET A 1 28.85 27.72 -9.91
CA MET A 1 28.31 26.85 -8.83
C MET A 1 27.38 25.85 -9.49
N LYS A 2 27.68 24.53 -9.50
CA LYS A 2 26.73 23.51 -9.92
C LYS A 2 25.66 23.44 -8.83
N SER A 3 24.39 23.71 -9.14
CA SER A 3 23.31 23.43 -8.21
C SER A 3 23.32 21.91 -8.00
N ASN A 4 23.73 21.44 -6.84
CA ASN A 4 23.55 20.06 -6.48
C ASN A 4 22.02 19.84 -6.37
N SER A 5 21.44 19.18 -7.37
CA SER A 5 20.03 18.80 -7.32
C SER A 5 19.90 17.70 -6.26
N VAL A 6 19.05 17.92 -5.27
CA VAL A 6 18.70 16.90 -4.26
C VAL A 6 18.16 15.67 -4.97
N LYS A 7 18.78 14.52 -4.79
CA LYS A 7 18.30 13.25 -5.30
C LYS A 7 17.15 12.77 -4.41
N ARG A 8 16.00 12.49 -5.00
CA ARG A 8 14.78 12.17 -4.28
C ARG A 8 14.25 10.80 -4.70
N TYR A 9 14.02 9.93 -3.73
CA TYR A 9 13.37 8.63 -3.89
C TYR A 9 11.97 8.67 -3.28
N ASN A 10 11.02 7.98 -3.88
CA ASN A 10 9.65 7.90 -3.38
C ASN A 10 9.21 6.44 -3.20
N LEU A 11 9.08 6.01 -1.95
CA LEU A 11 8.58 4.69 -1.60
C LEU A 11 7.04 4.73 -1.54
N ARG A 12 6.40 4.02 -2.47
CA ARG A 12 4.94 3.97 -2.59
C ARG A 12 4.34 2.86 -1.74
N SER A 13 3.21 3.13 -1.09
CA SER A 13 2.48 2.13 -0.29
C SER A 13 2.12 0.87 -1.10
N SER A 14 1.76 1.02 -2.38
CA SER A 14 1.45 -0.11 -3.27
C SER A 14 2.62 -1.09 -3.48
N SER A 15 3.85 -0.64 -3.23
CA SER A 15 5.07 -1.46 -3.31
C SER A 15 5.60 -1.92 -1.94
N ALA A 16 4.94 -1.55 -0.82
CA ALA A 16 5.42 -1.82 0.53
C ALA A 16 5.68 -3.31 0.80
N MET A 17 4.85 -4.20 0.24
CA MET A 17 5.08 -5.65 0.34
C MET A 17 6.45 -6.06 -0.22
N ASN A 18 6.89 -5.45 -1.31
CA ASN A 18 8.18 -5.78 -1.92
C ASN A 18 9.35 -5.18 -1.13
N TYR A 19 9.23 -3.93 -0.65
CA TYR A 19 10.28 -3.28 0.16
C TYR A 19 10.51 -4.01 1.47
N CYS A 20 9.42 -4.35 2.18
CA CYS A 20 9.49 -4.90 3.53
C CYS A 20 9.66 -6.43 3.55
N PHE A 21 8.95 -7.17 2.69
CA PHE A 21 8.78 -8.63 2.81
C PHE A 21 9.12 -9.40 1.54
N GLY A 22 9.57 -8.73 0.49
CA GLY A 22 10.00 -9.37 -0.76
C GLY A 22 11.20 -10.30 -0.55
N LEU A 23 11.32 -11.31 -1.40
CA LEU A 23 12.55 -12.13 -1.45
C LEU A 23 13.76 -11.23 -1.73
N TYR A 24 14.94 -11.57 -1.17
CA TYR A 24 16.16 -10.78 -1.33
C TYR A 24 16.45 -10.43 -2.79
N THR A 25 16.40 -11.40 -3.68
CA THR A 25 16.63 -11.19 -5.13
C THR A 25 15.70 -10.15 -5.73
N LYS A 26 14.42 -10.13 -5.29
CA LYS A 26 13.43 -9.15 -5.74
C LYS A 26 13.67 -7.78 -5.13
N ARG A 27 13.98 -7.72 -3.83
CA ARG A 27 14.32 -6.48 -3.11
C ARG A 27 15.59 -5.86 -3.70
N SER A 28 16.62 -6.66 -3.93
CA SER A 28 17.90 -6.24 -4.50
C SER A 28 17.71 -5.68 -5.92
N LYS A 29 16.91 -6.33 -6.76
CA LYS A 29 16.60 -5.85 -8.10
C LYS A 29 15.81 -4.55 -8.08
N MET A 30 14.83 -4.43 -7.17
CA MET A 30 14.10 -3.16 -6.98
C MET A 30 15.03 -2.05 -6.54
N LEU A 31 15.93 -2.32 -5.59
CA LEU A 31 16.92 -1.35 -5.13
C LEU A 31 17.81 -0.87 -6.29
N GLU A 32 18.29 -1.80 -7.12
CA GLU A 32 19.09 -1.46 -8.31
C GLU A 32 18.30 -0.58 -9.29
N ASN A 33 17.04 -0.93 -9.55
CA ASN A 33 16.14 -0.16 -10.41
C ASN A 33 15.90 1.24 -9.86
N ASP A 34 15.62 1.36 -8.56
CA ASP A 34 15.38 2.65 -7.89
C ASP A 34 16.66 3.52 -7.93
N LEU A 35 17.84 2.94 -7.71
CA LEU A 35 19.12 3.62 -7.78
C LEU A 35 19.42 4.17 -9.18
N ASN A 36 19.06 3.42 -10.22
CA ASN A 36 19.32 3.75 -11.62
C ASN A 36 18.15 4.51 -12.27
N GLY A 37 17.03 4.76 -11.55
CA GLY A 37 15.85 5.39 -12.11
C GLY A 37 15.15 4.54 -13.20
N VAL A 38 15.30 3.22 -13.13
CA VAL A 38 14.72 2.28 -14.10
C VAL A 38 13.30 1.93 -13.70
N VAL A 39 12.36 2.13 -14.61
CA VAL A 39 10.98 1.65 -14.46
C VAL A 39 10.82 0.42 -15.34
N GLU A 40 10.68 -0.76 -14.73
CA GLU A 40 10.41 -1.97 -15.48
C GLU A 40 9.02 -1.93 -16.11
N PRO A 41 8.88 -2.34 -17.39
CA PRO A 41 7.56 -2.48 -17.98
C PRO A 41 6.77 -3.58 -17.26
N ILE A 42 5.48 -3.33 -17.08
CA ILE A 42 4.58 -4.33 -16.50
C ILE A 42 4.44 -5.49 -17.49
N ASP A 43 4.59 -6.73 -16.99
CA ASP A 43 4.34 -7.92 -17.80
C ASP A 43 2.94 -7.86 -18.43
N PRO A 44 2.77 -8.12 -19.73
CA PRO A 44 1.47 -8.05 -20.42
C PRO A 44 0.39 -8.94 -19.79
N PHE A 45 0.76 -10.05 -19.16
CA PHE A 45 -0.17 -10.89 -18.42
C PHE A 45 -0.64 -10.18 -17.13
N VAL A 46 0.28 -9.54 -16.40
CA VAL A 46 -0.04 -8.76 -15.20
C VAL A 46 -0.85 -7.51 -15.56
N GLN A 47 -0.55 -6.88 -16.70
CA GLN A 47 -1.27 -5.68 -17.16
C GLN A 47 -2.78 -5.92 -17.28
N LYS A 48 -3.22 -7.10 -17.72
CA LYS A 48 -4.65 -7.44 -17.79
C LYS A 48 -5.36 -7.36 -16.43
N TYR A 49 -4.66 -7.75 -15.36
CA TYR A 49 -5.21 -7.64 -13.99
C TYR A 49 -5.26 -6.20 -13.51
N VAL A 50 -4.25 -5.41 -13.85
CA VAL A 50 -4.22 -3.97 -13.54
C VAL A 50 -5.36 -3.25 -14.27
N ASP A 51 -5.51 -3.48 -15.57
CA ASP A 51 -6.57 -2.88 -16.38
C ASP A 51 -7.97 -3.26 -15.88
N PHE A 52 -8.14 -4.53 -15.51
CA PHE A 52 -9.38 -5.02 -14.93
C PHE A 52 -9.65 -4.33 -13.58
N GLY A 53 -8.64 -4.22 -12.73
CA GLY A 53 -8.73 -3.52 -11.44
C GLY A 53 -9.17 -2.08 -11.61
N ASN A 54 -8.45 -1.31 -12.43
CA ASN A 54 -8.74 0.10 -12.70
C ASN A 54 -10.16 0.31 -13.26
N LYS A 55 -10.60 -0.57 -14.17
CA LYS A 55 -11.94 -0.51 -14.76
C LYS A 55 -13.05 -0.73 -13.72
N HIS A 56 -12.83 -1.57 -12.74
CA HIS A 56 -13.85 -2.02 -11.79
C HIS A 56 -13.72 -1.47 -10.37
N GLU A 57 -12.72 -0.64 -10.09
CA GLU A 57 -12.52 0.01 -8.79
C GLU A 57 -13.79 0.74 -8.32
N LYS A 58 -14.39 1.54 -9.20
CA LYS A 58 -15.65 2.25 -8.90
C LYS A 58 -16.81 1.30 -8.57
N SER A 59 -16.83 0.10 -9.15
CA SER A 59 -17.84 -0.93 -8.82
C SER A 59 -17.66 -1.45 -7.39
N GLY A 60 -16.41 -1.61 -6.95
CA GLY A 60 -16.06 -1.97 -5.57
C GLY A 60 -16.50 -0.88 -4.59
N ILE A 61 -16.22 0.38 -4.88
CA ILE A 61 -16.66 1.53 -4.07
C ILE A 61 -18.20 1.57 -3.99
N ALA A 62 -18.88 1.47 -5.12
CA ALA A 62 -20.35 1.47 -5.15
C ALA A 62 -20.95 0.33 -4.31
N LYS A 63 -20.35 -0.86 -4.37
CA LYS A 63 -20.78 -1.99 -3.56
C LYS A 63 -20.57 -1.72 -2.07
N TRP A 64 -19.42 -1.14 -1.68
CA TRP A 64 -19.14 -0.77 -0.29
C TRP A 64 -20.16 0.26 0.23
N ILE A 65 -20.51 1.29 -0.57
CA ILE A 65 -21.51 2.30 -0.24
C ILE A 65 -22.85 1.64 0.11
N ILE A 66 -23.30 0.72 -0.73
CA ILE A 66 -24.56 0.00 -0.53
C ILE A 66 -24.52 -0.82 0.76
N LEU A 67 -23.43 -1.56 1.00
CA LEU A 67 -23.27 -2.42 2.17
C LEU A 67 -23.25 -1.62 3.48
N ASN A 68 -22.64 -0.45 3.48
CA ASN A 68 -22.49 0.39 4.66
C ASN A 68 -23.59 1.47 4.79
N LYS A 69 -24.59 1.46 3.90
CA LYS A 69 -25.70 2.44 3.87
C LYS A 69 -25.18 3.89 3.88
N LYS A 70 -24.08 4.13 3.18
CA LYS A 70 -23.47 5.46 3.00
C LYS A 70 -24.03 6.13 1.76
N MET A 71 -23.79 7.41 1.62
CA MET A 71 -24.09 8.16 0.40
C MET A 71 -22.80 8.36 -0.41
N PRO A 72 -22.87 8.49 -1.74
CA PRO A 72 -21.67 8.70 -2.57
C PRO A 72 -20.83 9.91 -2.13
N GLN A 73 -21.46 10.98 -1.67
CA GLN A 73 -20.79 12.19 -1.18
C GLN A 73 -20.08 11.99 0.16
N ASP A 74 -20.36 10.90 0.89
CA ASP A 74 -19.65 10.58 2.14
C ASP A 74 -18.26 9.99 1.88
N ILE A 75 -17.93 9.73 0.62
CA ILE A 75 -16.62 9.27 0.22
C ILE A 75 -15.89 10.42 -0.44
N LEU A 76 -14.77 10.78 0.14
CA LEU A 76 -13.80 11.61 -0.55
C LEU A 76 -13.22 10.76 -1.68
N ASP A 77 -13.68 10.98 -2.92
CA ASP A 77 -13.13 10.37 -4.13
C ASP A 77 -11.74 10.95 -4.33
N ASN A 78 -10.75 10.21 -3.91
CA ASN A 78 -9.43 10.75 -3.81
C ASN A 78 -8.40 9.88 -4.48
N GLN A 79 -8.25 10.09 -5.73
CA GLN A 79 -6.96 9.85 -6.38
C GLN A 79 -5.92 10.91 -5.94
N GLN A 80 -6.12 11.51 -4.75
CA GLN A 80 -5.17 12.43 -4.16
C GLN A 80 -3.94 11.66 -3.68
N ASN A 81 -2.78 12.12 -4.10
CA ASN A 81 -1.52 11.57 -3.64
C ASN A 81 -1.11 12.25 -2.32
N TYR A 82 -0.96 11.46 -1.27
CA TYR A 82 -0.47 11.90 0.04
C TYR A 82 1.01 11.57 0.16
N ILE A 83 1.83 12.54 0.59
CA ILE A 83 3.29 12.40 0.62
C ILE A 83 3.83 12.89 1.96
N ILE A 84 4.53 12.02 2.69
CA ILE A 84 5.44 12.43 3.76
C ILE A 84 6.78 12.74 3.09
N GLN A 85 7.13 14.01 3.07
CA GLN A 85 8.42 14.46 2.54
C GLN A 85 9.53 14.27 3.56
N ASN A 86 10.71 13.89 3.08
CA ASN A 86 11.91 13.73 3.91
C ASN A 86 11.70 12.72 5.05
N PHE A 87 11.02 11.60 4.78
CA PHE A 87 10.89 10.49 5.73
C PHE A 87 12.26 10.07 6.26
N LEU A 88 13.24 9.97 5.38
CA LEU A 88 14.64 9.82 5.73
C LEU A 88 15.48 10.86 5.01
N ASN A 89 16.33 11.55 5.76
CA ASN A 89 17.29 12.51 5.23
C ASN A 89 18.68 12.19 5.81
N LEU A 90 19.55 11.64 4.98
CA LEU A 90 20.92 11.31 5.35
C LEU A 90 21.90 12.16 4.56
N LYS A 91 22.53 13.09 5.26
CA LYS A 91 23.70 13.88 4.81
C LYS A 91 23.58 14.46 3.39
N GLY A 92 22.96 15.59 3.30
CA GLY A 92 23.21 16.62 2.27
C GLY A 92 22.25 16.58 1.09
N ASP A 93 22.29 15.58 0.20
CA ASP A 93 21.67 15.73 -1.12
C ASP A 93 20.75 14.57 -1.52
N THR A 94 20.42 13.66 -0.61
CA THR A 94 19.52 12.53 -0.91
C THR A 94 18.46 12.40 0.15
N VAL A 95 17.20 12.33 -0.29
CA VAL A 95 16.02 12.19 0.58
C VAL A 95 15.13 11.07 0.11
N VAL A 96 14.43 10.44 1.04
CA VAL A 96 13.40 9.43 0.79
C VAL A 96 12.07 9.96 1.27
N ASP A 97 11.08 9.91 0.39
CA ASP A 97 9.68 10.26 0.69
C ASP A 97 8.85 8.97 0.79
N LEU A 98 7.76 9.03 1.55
CA LEU A 98 6.72 8.00 1.53
C LEU A 98 5.45 8.54 0.88
N SER A 99 4.79 7.75 0.05
CA SER A 99 3.55 8.19 -0.59
C SER A 99 2.48 7.10 -0.66
N CYS A 100 1.22 7.54 -0.66
CA CYS A 100 0.07 6.69 -0.95
C CYS A 100 -1.00 7.43 -1.75
N THR A 101 -1.79 6.68 -2.48
CA THR A 101 -3.01 7.13 -3.16
C THR A 101 -4.12 6.17 -2.77
N PRO A 102 -4.96 6.54 -1.79
CA PRO A 102 -6.11 5.73 -1.38
C PRO A 102 -7.16 5.64 -2.48
N ASP A 103 -7.91 4.54 -2.54
CA ASP A 103 -9.06 4.41 -3.43
C ASP A 103 -10.27 5.21 -2.91
N GLY A 104 -10.31 5.50 -1.60
CA GLY A 104 -11.32 6.37 -0.99
C GLY A 104 -11.14 6.52 0.52
N ILE A 105 -11.77 7.55 1.08
CA ILE A 105 -11.82 7.80 2.54
C ILE A 105 -13.26 8.16 2.90
N SER A 106 -13.81 7.53 3.94
CA SER A 106 -15.14 7.81 4.48
C SER A 106 -15.06 7.97 6.00
N GLY A 107 -15.08 9.23 6.48
CA GLY A 107 -14.83 9.53 7.89
C GLY A 107 -13.42 9.10 8.29
N ASP A 108 -13.32 8.21 9.28
CA ASP A 108 -12.07 7.63 9.77
C ASP A 108 -11.73 6.26 9.13
N THR A 109 -12.47 5.88 8.09
CA THR A 109 -12.30 4.61 7.38
C THR A 109 -11.64 4.83 6.03
N LEU A 110 -10.47 4.23 5.84
CA LEU A 110 -9.78 4.14 4.56
C LEU A 110 -10.40 3.01 3.72
N LEU A 111 -10.56 3.23 2.43
CA LEU A 111 -11.00 2.22 1.47
C LEU A 111 -9.84 1.80 0.58
N GLU A 112 -9.68 0.49 0.44
CA GLU A 112 -8.76 -0.13 -0.52
C GLU A 112 -9.53 -1.17 -1.31
N ILE A 113 -9.59 -1.00 -2.63
CA ILE A 113 -10.37 -1.85 -3.53
C ILE A 113 -9.44 -2.81 -4.25
N LYS A 114 -9.77 -4.08 -4.18
CA LYS A 114 -9.03 -5.12 -4.90
C LYS A 114 -9.98 -5.99 -5.72
N CYS A 115 -9.80 -6.00 -7.02
CA CYS A 115 -10.58 -6.83 -7.92
C CYS A 115 -9.95 -8.22 -8.01
N GLY A 116 -10.68 -9.23 -7.57
CA GLY A 116 -10.21 -10.62 -7.55
C GLY A 116 -10.10 -11.20 -8.98
N LYS A 117 -9.06 -11.98 -9.22
CA LYS A 117 -8.80 -12.84 -10.41
C LYS A 117 -9.67 -12.57 -11.65
N LEU A 118 -9.50 -11.42 -12.29
CA LEU A 118 -10.30 -10.95 -13.43
C LEU A 118 -11.82 -11.01 -13.19
N GLY A 119 -12.25 -10.87 -11.92
CA GLY A 119 -13.66 -10.87 -11.55
C GLY A 119 -14.27 -12.24 -11.29
N GLU A 120 -13.51 -13.32 -11.30
CA GLU A 120 -14.04 -14.67 -11.07
C GLU A 120 -14.57 -14.85 -9.65
N ARG A 121 -13.80 -14.45 -8.65
CA ARG A 121 -14.18 -14.53 -7.23
C ARG A 121 -13.46 -13.50 -6.38
N PRO A 122 -14.01 -13.12 -5.21
CA PRO A 122 -13.27 -12.29 -4.25
C PRO A 122 -12.09 -13.06 -3.65
N TYR A 123 -11.09 -12.32 -3.16
CA TYR A 123 -9.94 -12.89 -2.47
C TYR A 123 -10.34 -13.57 -1.16
N THR A 124 -9.58 -14.59 -0.77
CA THR A 124 -9.67 -15.28 0.52
C THR A 124 -8.79 -14.58 1.57
N SER A 125 -8.96 -14.94 2.86
CA SER A 125 -8.11 -14.48 3.97
C SER A 125 -6.62 -14.67 3.67
N LYS A 126 -6.23 -15.81 3.12
CA LYS A 126 -4.85 -16.09 2.75
C LYS A 126 -4.33 -15.18 1.63
N GLU A 127 -5.18 -14.82 0.68
CA GLU A 127 -4.77 -14.00 -0.48
C GLU A 127 -4.65 -12.52 -0.12
N ILE A 128 -5.38 -12.03 0.89
CA ILE A 128 -5.31 -10.63 1.31
C ILE A 128 -4.06 -10.30 2.12
N THR A 129 -3.35 -11.28 2.67
CA THR A 129 -2.16 -11.05 3.52
C THR A 129 -1.09 -10.22 2.81
N ARG A 130 -0.99 -10.34 1.49
CA ARG A 130 -0.04 -9.57 0.67
C ARG A 130 -0.32 -8.05 0.66
N TYR A 131 -1.52 -7.63 1.07
CA TYR A 131 -1.89 -6.20 1.10
C TYR A 131 -1.66 -5.56 2.49
N TYR A 132 -1.32 -6.33 3.51
CA TYR A 132 -1.08 -5.81 4.86
C TYR A 132 -0.10 -4.65 4.88
N PRO A 133 1.10 -4.76 4.29
CA PRO A 133 2.05 -3.65 4.32
C PRO A 133 1.54 -2.41 3.58
N GLN A 134 0.80 -2.58 2.49
CA GLN A 134 0.19 -1.47 1.77
C GLN A 134 -0.81 -0.73 2.66
N ILE A 135 -1.74 -1.47 3.29
CA ILE A 135 -2.81 -0.93 4.12
C ILE A 135 -2.23 -0.16 5.32
N TYR A 136 -1.32 -0.76 6.07
CA TYR A 136 -0.75 -0.12 7.25
C TYR A 136 0.15 1.06 6.90
N LEU A 137 0.87 1.02 5.76
CA LEU A 137 1.63 2.18 5.31
C LEU A 137 0.72 3.34 4.89
N GLN A 138 -0.41 3.06 4.27
CA GLN A 138 -1.41 4.09 3.95
C GLN A 138 -1.98 4.72 5.24
N GLN A 139 -2.37 3.89 6.24
CA GLN A 139 -2.84 4.38 7.54
C GLN A 139 -1.80 5.27 8.22
N TYR A 140 -0.53 4.82 8.22
CA TYR A 140 0.58 5.61 8.78
C TYR A 140 0.75 6.95 8.08
N ILE A 141 0.81 6.96 6.75
CA ILE A 141 1.00 8.19 5.96
C ILE A 141 -0.13 9.18 6.22
N LEU A 142 -1.38 8.73 6.14
CA LEU A 142 -2.56 9.58 6.35
C LEU A 142 -2.60 10.16 7.76
N ASN A 143 -2.42 9.33 8.79
CA ASN A 143 -2.40 9.78 10.17
C ASN A 143 -1.25 10.77 10.45
N SER A 144 -0.08 10.54 9.86
CA SER A 144 1.07 11.46 9.98
C SER A 144 0.80 12.83 9.34
N LEU A 145 -0.09 12.89 8.37
CA LEU A 145 -0.52 14.12 7.69
C LEU A 145 -1.77 14.76 8.32
N GLY A 146 -2.23 14.23 9.45
CA GLY A 146 -3.40 14.76 10.18
C GLY A 146 -4.75 14.30 9.64
N VAL A 147 -4.77 13.31 8.73
CA VAL A 147 -6.01 12.65 8.30
C VAL A 147 -6.25 11.46 9.22
N GLU A 148 -7.19 11.60 10.15
CA GLU A 148 -7.48 10.57 11.15
C GLU A 148 -8.06 9.32 10.51
N ILE A 149 -7.30 8.22 10.52
CA ILE A 149 -7.70 6.90 10.01
C ILE A 149 -7.54 5.87 11.14
N ASN A 150 -8.65 5.28 11.57
CA ASN A 150 -8.68 4.27 12.62
C ASN A 150 -8.79 2.85 12.07
N GLN A 151 -9.31 2.71 10.86
CA GLN A 151 -9.48 1.41 10.21
C GLN A 151 -9.41 1.51 8.68
N THR A 152 -9.15 0.38 8.05
CA THR A 152 -9.25 0.22 6.59
C THR A 152 -10.23 -0.87 6.25
N HIS A 153 -11.13 -0.61 5.32
CA HIS A 153 -11.93 -1.65 4.68
C HIS A 153 -11.29 -2.04 3.35
N LEU A 154 -10.71 -3.24 3.31
CA LEU A 154 -10.29 -3.85 2.05
C LEU A 154 -11.51 -4.52 1.42
N VAL A 155 -11.94 -3.98 0.29
CA VAL A 155 -13.08 -4.48 -0.48
C VAL A 155 -12.56 -5.37 -1.60
N SER A 156 -12.68 -6.66 -1.42
CA SER A 156 -12.37 -7.63 -2.47
C SER A 156 -13.62 -7.85 -3.32
N TRP A 157 -13.67 -7.16 -4.46
CA TRP A 157 -14.81 -7.19 -5.38
C TRP A 157 -14.58 -8.17 -6.55
N SER A 158 -15.65 -8.83 -6.97
CA SER A 158 -15.72 -9.62 -8.20
C SER A 158 -17.12 -9.61 -8.77
N LEU A 159 -17.28 -10.13 -10.00
CA LEU A 159 -18.61 -10.31 -10.61
C LEU A 159 -19.49 -11.31 -9.84
N ASN A 160 -18.87 -12.28 -9.17
CA ASN A 160 -19.55 -13.39 -8.48
C ASN A 160 -19.66 -13.19 -6.97
N GLY A 161 -19.23 -12.04 -6.44
CA GLY A 161 -19.33 -11.75 -5.02
C GLY A 161 -18.41 -10.65 -4.54
N THR A 162 -18.56 -10.30 -3.27
CA THR A 162 -17.74 -9.30 -2.59
C THR A 162 -17.45 -9.76 -1.19
N ARG A 163 -16.22 -9.56 -0.75
CA ARG A 163 -15.82 -9.69 0.66
C ARG A 163 -15.28 -8.36 1.14
N VAL A 164 -15.58 -8.00 2.37
CA VAL A 164 -15.03 -6.81 3.01
C VAL A 164 -14.32 -7.23 4.27
N TRP A 165 -13.05 -6.87 4.34
CA TRP A 165 -12.18 -7.13 5.47
C TRP A 165 -11.89 -5.83 6.19
N GLU A 166 -12.11 -5.80 7.50
CA GLU A 166 -11.75 -4.68 8.36
C GLU A 166 -10.34 -4.89 8.91
N PHE A 167 -9.51 -3.89 8.78
CA PHE A 167 -8.17 -3.80 9.36
C PHE A 167 -8.15 -2.63 10.32
N LYS A 168 -8.11 -2.90 11.60
CA LYS A 168 -7.90 -1.84 12.58
C LYS A 168 -6.46 -1.39 12.57
N ARG A 169 -6.24 -0.16 12.97
CA ARG A 169 -4.89 0.37 13.08
C ARG A 169 -4.07 -0.44 14.08
N ASN A 170 -2.90 -0.88 13.69
CA ASN A 170 -1.98 -1.67 14.50
C ASN A 170 -0.63 -0.94 14.59
N ILE A 171 -0.43 -0.21 15.68
CA ILE A 171 0.77 0.61 15.91
C ILE A 171 2.05 -0.25 15.98
N GLU A 172 1.97 -1.45 16.57
CA GLU A 172 3.12 -2.35 16.67
C GLU A 172 3.59 -2.80 15.28
N PHE A 173 2.64 -3.16 14.41
CA PHE A 173 2.98 -3.52 13.04
C PHE A 173 3.44 -2.31 12.23
N GLU A 174 2.87 -1.12 12.42
CA GLU A 174 3.36 0.12 11.81
C GLU A 174 4.83 0.36 12.16
N ILE A 175 5.19 0.30 13.44
CA ILE A 175 6.57 0.49 13.91
C ILE A 175 7.51 -0.56 13.30
N PHE A 176 7.11 -1.83 13.31
CA PHE A 176 7.88 -2.90 12.72
C PHE A 176 8.12 -2.69 11.21
N MET A 177 7.08 -2.34 10.46
CA MET A 177 7.15 -2.08 9.03
C MET A 177 8.02 -0.85 8.71
N LEU A 178 7.92 0.21 9.52
CA LEU A 178 8.75 1.41 9.35
C LEU A 178 10.23 1.08 9.51
N GLY A 179 10.61 0.22 10.45
CA GLY A 179 12.00 -0.25 10.60
C GLY A 179 12.50 -0.97 9.33
N LEU A 180 11.65 -1.77 8.66
CA LEU A 180 12.01 -2.40 7.39
C LEU A 180 12.11 -1.39 6.23
N LEU A 181 11.26 -0.36 6.22
CA LEU A 181 11.35 0.73 5.23
C LEU A 181 12.57 1.60 5.45
N GLU A 182 12.94 1.87 6.69
CA GLU A 182 14.20 2.56 7.03
C GLU A 182 15.41 1.76 6.52
N GLU A 183 15.45 0.44 6.76
CA GLU A 183 16.50 -0.42 6.24
C GLU A 183 16.64 -0.33 4.71
N TYR A 184 15.48 -0.43 3.99
CA TYR A 184 15.49 -0.30 2.54
C TYR A 184 15.94 1.11 2.10
N SER A 185 15.48 2.14 2.80
CA SER A 185 15.87 3.52 2.55
C SER A 185 17.38 3.74 2.78
N MET A 186 17.95 3.14 3.82
CA MET A 186 19.40 3.17 4.07
C MET A 186 20.18 2.50 2.94
N ALA A 187 19.66 1.39 2.38
CA ALA A 187 20.30 0.75 1.24
C ALA A 187 20.28 1.63 -0.02
N LEU A 188 19.21 2.41 -0.25
CA LEU A 188 19.16 3.44 -1.31
C LEU A 188 20.23 4.52 -1.14
N LEU A 189 20.68 4.74 0.09
CA LEU A 189 21.70 5.72 0.44
C LEU A 189 23.12 5.13 0.52
N GLY A 190 23.32 3.90 0.04
CA GLY A 190 24.59 3.20 -0.03
C GLY A 190 24.88 2.27 1.15
N GLY A 191 23.88 1.98 1.99
CA GLY A 191 23.95 0.95 3.02
C GLY A 191 23.77 -0.47 2.48
N GLU A 192 23.84 -1.44 3.37
CA GLU A 192 23.60 -2.85 3.01
C GLU A 192 22.11 -3.22 3.17
N LEU A 193 21.62 -4.04 2.25
CA LEU A 193 20.29 -4.63 2.32
C LEU A 193 20.39 -6.03 2.92
N ARG A 194 19.66 -6.33 3.99
CA ARG A 194 19.66 -7.67 4.60
C ARG A 194 19.11 -8.73 3.64
N ASP A 195 19.70 -9.92 3.68
CA ASP A 195 19.27 -11.07 2.86
C ASP A 195 17.84 -11.50 3.17
N LYS A 196 17.45 -11.45 4.44
CA LYS A 196 16.09 -11.81 4.89
C LYS A 196 15.54 -10.72 5.78
N PRO A 197 14.38 -10.16 5.44
CA PRO A 197 13.68 -9.27 6.35
C PRO A 197 13.23 -10.04 7.60
N GLU A 198 13.14 -9.36 8.70
CA GLU A 198 12.54 -9.90 9.91
C GLU A 198 11.08 -10.27 9.64
N LYS A 199 10.55 -11.21 10.43
CA LYS A 199 9.14 -11.59 10.37
C LYS A 199 8.41 -10.95 11.53
N TYR A 200 7.27 -10.36 11.22
CA TYR A 200 6.35 -9.94 12.26
C TYR A 200 5.71 -11.16 12.93
N THR A 201 5.73 -11.21 14.26
CA THR A 201 5.21 -12.30 15.08
C THR A 201 3.98 -11.92 15.90
N GLY A 202 3.54 -10.67 15.82
CA GLY A 202 2.33 -10.19 16.47
C GLY A 202 1.05 -10.53 15.69
N ASP A 203 -0.08 -10.22 16.28
CA ASP A 203 -1.38 -10.42 15.65
C ASP A 203 -1.72 -9.24 14.73
N TYR A 204 -2.39 -9.58 13.62
CA TYR A 204 -3.02 -8.60 12.75
C TYR A 204 -4.48 -8.48 13.15
N ASP A 205 -4.94 -7.31 13.56
CA ASP A 205 -6.35 -7.08 13.93
C ASP A 205 -7.22 -6.98 12.66
N ILE A 206 -7.59 -8.15 12.13
CA ILE A 206 -8.29 -8.31 10.87
C ILE A 206 -9.55 -9.13 11.05
N LYS A 207 -10.65 -8.65 10.52
CA LYS A 207 -11.94 -9.29 10.58
C LYS A 207 -12.66 -9.27 9.24
N LEU A 208 -13.21 -10.42 8.83
CA LEU A 208 -14.19 -10.46 7.74
C LEU A 208 -15.51 -9.88 8.26
N ILE A 209 -15.97 -8.79 7.68
CA ILE A 209 -17.21 -8.09 8.09
C ILE A 209 -18.36 -8.27 7.11
N TYR A 210 -18.06 -8.78 5.90
CA TYR A 210 -19.08 -9.09 4.89
C TYR A 210 -18.60 -10.18 3.93
N GLY A 211 -19.52 -11.09 3.55
CA GLY A 211 -19.28 -12.23 2.66
C GLY A 211 -18.84 -13.48 3.40
N ASP A 212 -18.90 -14.63 2.74
CA ASP A 212 -18.47 -15.93 3.28
C ASP A 212 -17.05 -16.27 2.78
N GLU A 213 -16.26 -16.99 3.58
CA GLU A 213 -14.95 -17.51 3.18
C GLU A 213 -15.02 -18.72 2.24
#